data_217e6e6ccb1f6c64a44ffa6d8140eeeb
#
_entry.id   217e6e6ccb1f6c64a44ffa6d8140eeeb
#
_cell.length_a   1.000
_cell.length_b   1.000
_cell.length_c   1.000
_cell.angle_alpha   90.00
_cell.angle_beta   90.00
_cell.angle_gamma   90.00
#
_symmetry.space_group_name_H-M   'P 1'
#
loop_
_entity.id
_entity.type
_entity.pdbx_description
1 polymer ?
#
loop_
_entity_poly.entity_id
_entity_poly.type
_entity_poly.pdbx_seq_one_letter_code
_entity_poly.pdbx_strand_id
1 'polypeptide(L)'
;QQRLIGLIQVLAGHELHGLAPAAIAKALGCSASAVTRDTANLQLAGWAEQVPETGNWRLGPAVVQVALKHMAAMDRAASRLEEIRNRFSRTG
;
A
#
# COMPACT_ATOMS: atom_id res chain seq x y z
N GLN A 1 -7.18 -13.26 6.83
CA GLN A 1 -7.31 -12.22 5.79
C GLN A 1 -7.36 -10.82 6.38
N GLN A 2 -8.09 -10.63 7.48
CA GLN A 2 -8.10 -9.33 8.16
C GLN A 2 -6.70 -8.96 8.65
N ARG A 3 -5.91 -9.94 9.05
CA ARG A 3 -4.54 -9.72 9.49
C ARG A 3 -3.64 -9.26 8.35
N LEU A 4 -3.82 -9.80 7.15
CA LEU A 4 -3.06 -9.37 5.97
C LEU A 4 -3.39 -7.93 5.59
N ILE A 5 -4.65 -7.55 5.62
CA ILE A 5 -5.07 -6.18 5.38
C ILE A 5 -4.49 -5.24 6.44
N GLY A 6 -4.54 -5.65 7.70
CA GLY A 6 -3.93 -4.90 8.81
C GLY A 6 -2.44 -4.72 8.63
N LEU A 7 -1.75 -5.75 8.14
CA LEU A 7 -0.32 -5.68 7.87
C LEU A 7 0.00 -4.64 6.79
N ILE A 8 -0.76 -4.61 5.72
CA ILE A 8 -0.60 -3.61 4.66
C ILE A 8 -0.80 -2.21 5.23
N GLN A 9 -1.83 -2.02 6.04
CA GLN A 9 -2.11 -0.72 6.66
C GLN A 9 -0.99 -0.27 7.61
N VAL A 10 -0.43 -1.21 8.38
CA VAL A 10 0.66 -0.92 9.31
C VAL A 10 1.93 -0.52 8.56
N LEU A 11 2.20 -1.16 7.42
CA LEU A 11 3.39 -0.84 6.61
C LEU A 11 3.25 0.45 5.82
N ALA A 12 2.03 0.91 5.57
CA ALA A 12 1.80 2.15 4.83
C ALA A 12 2.41 3.33 5.60
N GLY A 13 3.14 4.18 4.90
CA GLY A 13 3.82 5.33 5.52
C GLY A 13 5.25 5.04 5.96
N HIS A 14 5.73 3.81 5.82
CA HIS A 14 7.09 3.42 6.21
C HIS A 14 7.93 3.02 4.99
N GLU A 15 7.82 3.78 3.93
CA GLU A 15 8.38 3.43 2.62
C GLU A 15 9.91 3.42 2.59
N LEU A 16 10.56 4.28 3.37
CA LEU A 16 12.01 4.40 3.33
C LEU A 16 12.70 3.39 4.23
N HIS A 17 12.29 3.31 5.48
CA HIS A 17 13.00 2.51 6.48
C HIS A 17 12.29 1.21 6.82
N GLY A 18 11.01 1.11 6.52
CA GLY A 18 10.20 -0.04 6.86
C GLY A 18 9.96 -0.16 8.36
N LEU A 19 9.38 -1.29 8.75
CA LEU A 19 9.12 -1.60 10.16
C LEU A 19 9.77 -2.91 10.53
N ALA A 20 10.33 -2.96 11.74
CA ALA A 20 10.90 -4.18 12.28
C ALA A 20 9.80 -5.22 12.55
N PRO A 21 10.09 -6.52 12.39
CA PRO A 21 9.10 -7.56 12.66
C PRO A 21 8.46 -7.47 14.05
N ALA A 22 9.24 -7.12 15.06
CA ALA A 22 8.73 -6.96 16.43
C ALA A 22 7.71 -5.83 16.53
N ALA A 23 7.96 -4.70 15.84
CA ALA A 23 7.04 -3.57 15.82
C ALA A 23 5.74 -3.94 15.10
N ILE A 24 5.83 -4.71 14.02
CA ILE A 24 4.66 -5.20 13.29
C ILE A 24 3.82 -6.11 14.19
N ALA A 25 4.47 -7.06 14.86
CA ALA A 25 3.78 -7.98 15.77
C ALA A 25 3.04 -7.23 16.87
N LYS A 26 3.69 -6.22 17.44
CA LYS A 26 3.08 -5.40 18.48
C LYS A 26 1.88 -4.62 17.96
N ALA A 27 2.02 -4.00 16.80
CA ALA A 27 0.95 -3.21 16.19
C ALA A 27 -0.27 -4.05 15.85
N LEU A 28 -0.06 -5.29 15.41
CA LEU A 28 -1.14 -6.20 15.03
C LEU A 28 -1.66 -7.06 16.17
N GLY A 29 -0.96 -7.06 17.31
CA GLY A 29 -1.33 -7.90 18.43
C GLY A 29 -1.21 -9.39 18.13
N CYS A 30 -0.20 -9.80 17.34
CA CYS A 30 0.00 -11.18 16.94
C CYS A 30 1.41 -11.65 17.28
N SER A 31 1.68 -12.95 17.05
CA SER A 31 2.96 -13.55 17.35
C SER A 31 4.02 -13.22 16.28
N ALA A 32 5.29 -13.35 16.66
CA ALA A 32 6.39 -13.17 15.72
C ALA A 32 6.31 -14.18 14.55
N SER A 33 5.90 -15.42 14.83
CA SER A 33 5.77 -16.43 13.78
C SER A 33 4.65 -16.11 12.82
N ALA A 34 3.57 -15.49 13.28
CA ALA A 34 2.49 -15.04 12.39
C ALA A 34 2.99 -13.93 11.46
N VAL A 35 3.78 -12.98 11.98
CA VAL A 35 4.39 -11.92 11.15
C VAL A 35 5.30 -12.53 10.10
N THR A 36 6.16 -13.46 10.48
CA THR A 36 7.08 -14.12 9.55
C THR A 36 6.32 -14.80 8.41
N ARG A 37 5.25 -15.50 8.73
CA ARG A 37 4.43 -16.21 7.74
C ARG A 37 3.73 -15.23 6.80
N ASP A 38 3.10 -14.20 7.37
CA ASP A 38 2.31 -13.24 6.60
C ASP A 38 3.20 -12.37 5.70
N THR A 39 4.35 -11.92 6.20
CA THR A 39 5.28 -11.13 5.39
C THR A 39 5.87 -11.96 4.26
N ALA A 40 6.17 -13.25 4.50
CA ALA A 40 6.63 -14.14 3.45
C ALA A 40 5.59 -14.32 2.35
N ASN A 41 4.31 -14.45 2.73
CA ASN A 41 3.23 -14.57 1.77
C ASN A 41 3.07 -13.31 0.93
N LEU A 42 3.14 -12.14 1.57
CA LEU A 42 3.06 -10.87 0.85
C LEU A 42 4.26 -10.65 -0.05
N GLN A 43 5.43 -11.11 0.37
CA GLN A 43 6.65 -11.00 -0.43
C GLN A 43 6.53 -11.80 -1.73
N LEU A 44 5.99 -13.00 -1.66
CA LEU A 44 5.78 -13.83 -2.85
C LEU A 44 4.88 -13.14 -3.88
N ALA A 45 3.92 -12.37 -3.42
CA ALA A 45 3.00 -11.63 -4.29
C ALA A 45 3.56 -10.27 -4.72
N GLY A 46 4.74 -9.87 -4.22
CA GLY A 46 5.31 -8.55 -4.51
C GLY A 46 4.68 -7.42 -3.71
N TRP A 47 3.88 -7.73 -2.68
CA TRP A 47 3.18 -6.74 -1.87
C TRP A 47 4.00 -6.26 -0.68
N ALA A 48 5.04 -7.00 -0.30
CA ALA A 48 5.98 -6.61 0.75
C ALA A 48 7.39 -6.90 0.28
N GLU A 49 8.34 -6.10 0.75
CA GLU A 49 9.76 -6.34 0.51
C GLU A 49 10.55 -6.01 1.76
N GLN A 50 11.70 -6.63 1.87
CA GLN A 50 12.58 -6.45 3.02
C GLN A 50 13.66 -5.44 2.68
N VAL A 51 13.91 -4.51 3.60
CA VAL A 51 15.03 -3.55 3.46
C VAL A 51 16.31 -4.33 3.73
N PRO A 52 17.25 -4.42 2.76
CA PRO A 52 18.42 -5.29 2.90
C PRO A 52 19.30 -4.96 4.11
N GLU A 53 19.45 -3.66 4.42
CA GLU A 53 20.36 -3.23 5.48
C GLU A 53 19.85 -3.54 6.87
N THR A 54 18.55 -3.58 7.06
CA THR A 54 17.94 -3.70 8.40
C THR A 54 17.10 -4.94 8.60
N GLY A 55 16.62 -5.56 7.51
CA GLY A 55 15.67 -6.65 7.58
C GLY A 55 14.25 -6.20 7.89
N ASN A 56 14.01 -4.90 7.96
CA ASN A 56 12.68 -4.35 8.15
C ASN A 56 11.81 -4.59 6.92
N TRP A 57 10.49 -4.57 7.10
CA TRP A 57 9.53 -4.79 6.04
C TRP A 57 8.89 -3.47 5.61
N ARG A 58 8.65 -3.35 4.31
CA ARG A 58 7.92 -2.21 3.73
C ARG A 58 7.03 -2.72 2.60
N LEU A 59 6.10 -1.87 2.14
CA LEU A 59 5.24 -2.24 1.02
C LEU A 59 6.07 -2.41 -0.25
N GLY A 60 5.72 -3.44 -1.01
CA GLY A 60 6.45 -3.80 -2.22
C GLY A 60 5.93 -3.11 -3.47
N PRO A 61 6.60 -3.32 -4.61
CA PRO A 61 6.27 -2.63 -5.86
C PRO A 61 4.87 -2.94 -6.40
N ALA A 62 4.30 -4.11 -6.11
CA ALA A 62 2.95 -4.43 -6.58
C ALA A 62 1.91 -3.48 -5.98
N VAL A 63 2.06 -3.13 -4.70
CA VAL A 63 1.16 -2.17 -4.04
C VAL A 63 1.31 -0.80 -4.67
N VAL A 64 2.53 -0.37 -4.91
CA VAL A 64 2.81 0.92 -5.53
C VAL A 64 2.18 1.01 -6.92
N GLN A 65 2.30 -0.06 -7.71
CA GLN A 65 1.71 -0.11 -9.05
C GLN A 65 0.19 0.00 -9.01
N VAL A 66 -0.46 -0.70 -8.06
CA VAL A 66 -1.91 -0.61 -7.88
C VAL A 66 -2.30 0.81 -7.50
N ALA A 67 -1.57 1.43 -6.56
CA ALA A 67 -1.83 2.79 -6.13
C ALA A 67 -1.69 3.79 -7.28
N LEU A 68 -0.65 3.65 -8.09
CA LEU A 68 -0.43 4.53 -9.25
C LEU A 68 -1.54 4.39 -10.29
N LYS A 69 -1.99 3.17 -10.55
CA LYS A 69 -3.11 2.93 -11.46
C LYS A 69 -4.40 3.58 -10.95
N HIS A 70 -4.64 3.48 -9.65
CA HIS A 70 -5.80 4.09 -9.03
C HIS A 70 -5.75 5.61 -9.14
N MET A 71 -4.61 6.21 -8.84
CA MET A 71 -4.41 7.65 -8.95
C MET A 71 -4.61 8.13 -10.39
N ALA A 72 -4.07 7.42 -11.36
CA ALA A 72 -4.24 7.75 -12.78
C ALA A 72 -5.71 7.69 -13.19
N ALA A 73 -6.43 6.68 -12.71
CA ALA A 73 -7.87 6.56 -12.99
C ALA A 73 -8.66 7.72 -12.37
N MET A 74 -8.30 8.13 -11.15
CA MET A 74 -8.93 9.27 -10.49
C MET A 74 -8.64 10.57 -11.23
N ASP A 75 -7.43 10.76 -11.71
CA ASP A 75 -7.05 11.95 -12.48
C ASP A 75 -7.84 12.03 -13.79
N ARG A 76 -8.00 10.91 -14.48
CA ARG A 76 -8.80 10.86 -15.70
C ARG A 76 -10.26 11.20 -15.42
N ALA A 77 -10.81 10.67 -14.32
CA ALA A 77 -12.18 10.96 -13.93
C ALA A 77 -12.37 12.45 -13.59
N ALA A 78 -11.41 13.03 -12.88
CA ALA A 78 -11.45 14.45 -12.54
C ALA A 78 -11.38 15.32 -13.78
N SER A 79 -10.51 14.99 -14.74
CA SER A 79 -10.39 15.71 -16.00
C SER A 79 -11.69 15.65 -16.80
N ARG A 80 -12.32 14.48 -16.82
CA ARG A 80 -13.58 14.30 -17.54
C ARG A 80 -14.71 15.14 -16.92
N LEU A 81 -14.76 15.20 -15.59
CA LEU A 81 -15.72 16.04 -14.90
C LEU A 81 -15.49 17.52 -15.19
N GLU A 82 -14.23 17.95 -15.25
CA GLU A 82 -13.88 19.33 -15.61
C GLU A 82 -14.32 19.68 -17.03
N GLU A 83 -14.14 18.76 -17.97
CA GLU A 83 -14.59 18.94 -19.35
C GLU A 83 -16.10 19.10 -19.42
N ILE A 84 -16.83 18.27 -18.68
CA ILE A 84 -18.30 18.34 -18.65
C ILE A 84 -18.73 19.68 -18.04
N ARG A 85 -18.11 20.08 -16.93
CA ARG A 85 -18.42 21.34 -16.26
C ARG A 85 -18.19 22.52 -17.21
N ASN A 86 -17.06 22.55 -17.88
CA ASN A 86 -16.71 23.60 -18.82
C ASN A 86 -17.69 23.69 -19.99
N ARG A 87 -18.12 22.53 -20.48
CA ARG A 87 -19.09 22.45 -21.55
C ARG A 87 -20.42 23.08 -21.14
N PHE A 88 -20.90 22.77 -19.94
CA PHE A 88 -22.14 23.37 -19.44
C PHE A 88 -22.00 24.85 -19.16
N SER A 89 -20.86 25.29 -18.70
CA SER A 89 -20.61 26.71 -18.44
C SER A 89 -20.64 27.54 -19.71
N ARG A 90 -20.21 26.98 -20.84
CA ARG A 90 -20.15 27.68 -22.11
C ARG A 90 -21.54 27.84 -22.77
N THR A 91 -22.44 26.96 -22.46
CA THR A 91 -23.78 26.97 -23.07
C THR A 91 -24.79 27.78 -22.27
N GLY A 92 -24.42 28.19 -21.08
CA GLY A 92 -25.25 29.02 -20.25
C GLY A 92 -24.96 30.51 -20.41
#